data_cb1740b3a884deb0aae3972270d6aae6
#
_entry.id   cb1740b3a884deb0aae3972270d6aae6
#
_cell.length_a   1.000
_cell.length_b   1.000
_cell.length_c   1.000
_cell.angle_alpha   90.00
_cell.angle_beta   90.00
_cell.angle_gamma   90.00
#
_symmetry.space_group_name_H-M   'P 1'
#
loop_
_entity.id
_entity.type
_entity.pdbx_description
1 polymer ?
#
loop_
_entity_poly.entity_id
_entity_poly.type
_entity_poly.pdbx_seq_one_letter_code
_entity_poly.pdbx_strand_id
1 'polypeptide(L)'
;MIFKKQAEEDFNIQAAEFPEMESLINRCANIYRGVPEWLDDKNNIKTINFAKSVCSETARLATLAIGIQIDGSARAAWLQKQIDKVYFQIRHWVEYGCAYGTVFIKPNGESLDVFTPADVMIVDYDNQEIKGIIFKDSYTVGRKYYTRLEYHRFVETTIDGAATYPYYVSNRAYVSKSPQSIGDKIDLKQTKWADLMADTPPILKANGEKLDGALYGVLRTPQANNVDISTPLGLPIFAEAIEELKDLDIAYSRNAKEILDSKRTVLADDRLLMPSGSPVSAMTPRAMEHRCLEMSLPDYVKNVFGQDEKEFYQEINPILNTDTRISGINAILSQLGYKIGFSNGYFVFNESSGIQTATGVEAEQQRTVQFVKDVRDKLESCLDEVIYALNVYADLYGLAPVGAYEVNYDFGDILYVRENDRARWWQYVTTGKVPAWMYFVKFEGMTEDEAKAMVKEAQPDEPTLFGEEE
;
A
#
# COMPACT_ATOMS: atom_id res chain seq x y z
N MET A 1 13.81 -10.69 -16.19
CA MET A 1 12.80 -11.65 -15.63
C MET A 1 13.17 -13.09 -16.01
N ILE A 2 13.00 -14.07 -15.12
CA ILE A 2 13.42 -15.46 -15.33
C ILE A 2 12.67 -16.13 -16.51
N PHE A 3 11.43 -15.73 -16.75
CA PHE A 3 10.56 -16.35 -17.76
C PHE A 3 10.52 -15.63 -19.11
N LYS A 4 11.13 -14.43 -19.23
CA LYS A 4 11.02 -13.57 -20.43
C LYS A 4 11.46 -14.30 -21.69
N LYS A 5 12.69 -14.85 -21.69
CA LYS A 5 13.25 -15.56 -22.84
C LYS A 5 12.39 -16.76 -23.27
N GLN A 6 11.93 -17.57 -22.30
CA GLN A 6 11.10 -18.74 -22.59
C GLN A 6 9.72 -18.34 -23.15
N ALA A 7 9.15 -17.24 -22.65
CA ALA A 7 7.89 -16.71 -23.16
C ALA A 7 8.05 -16.21 -24.61
N GLU A 8 9.14 -15.50 -24.92
CA GLU A 8 9.43 -15.03 -26.27
C GLU A 8 9.56 -16.19 -27.27
N GLU A 9 10.25 -17.27 -26.88
CA GLU A 9 10.42 -18.46 -27.70
C GLU A 9 9.09 -19.23 -27.91
N ASP A 10 8.33 -19.49 -26.83
CA ASP A 10 7.15 -20.35 -26.87
C ASP A 10 5.90 -19.68 -27.46
N PHE A 11 5.82 -18.36 -27.42
CA PHE A 11 4.72 -17.59 -28.02
C PHE A 11 5.13 -16.88 -29.32
N ASN A 12 6.41 -16.98 -29.72
CA ASN A 12 6.99 -16.31 -30.90
C ASN A 12 6.71 -14.81 -30.92
N ILE A 13 7.10 -14.13 -29.84
CA ILE A 13 6.86 -12.72 -29.60
C ILE A 13 8.14 -12.04 -29.15
N GLN A 14 8.13 -10.72 -29.12
CA GLN A 14 9.15 -9.91 -28.47
C GLN A 14 8.50 -9.09 -27.34
N ALA A 15 9.11 -9.11 -26.15
CA ALA A 15 8.64 -8.31 -25.02
C ALA A 15 8.87 -6.83 -25.26
N ALA A 16 7.97 -5.99 -24.78
CA ALA A 16 8.26 -4.56 -24.60
C ALA A 16 9.32 -4.39 -23.49
N GLU A 17 10.27 -3.51 -23.73
CA GLU A 17 11.38 -3.30 -22.80
C GLU A 17 11.29 -1.91 -22.15
N PHE A 18 11.34 -1.88 -20.83
CA PHE A 18 11.30 -0.66 -20.01
C PHE A 18 12.44 -0.69 -18.99
N PRO A 19 13.74 -0.64 -19.41
CA PRO A 19 14.86 -0.92 -18.53
C PRO A 19 14.96 0.07 -17.36
N GLU A 20 14.66 1.35 -17.57
CA GLU A 20 14.69 2.36 -16.52
C GLU A 20 13.57 2.12 -15.48
N MET A 21 12.36 1.82 -15.96
CA MET A 21 11.24 1.49 -15.10
C MET A 21 11.43 0.17 -14.35
N GLU A 22 11.94 -0.88 -15.00
CA GLU A 22 12.24 -2.16 -14.36
C GLU A 22 13.28 -1.96 -13.24
N SER A 23 14.32 -1.16 -13.47
CA SER A 23 15.34 -0.81 -12.48
C SER A 23 14.74 -0.08 -11.29
N LEU A 24 13.95 0.97 -11.55
CA LEU A 24 13.30 1.76 -10.51
C LEU A 24 12.32 0.92 -9.67
N ILE A 25 11.45 0.14 -10.32
CA ILE A 25 10.48 -0.72 -9.64
C ILE A 25 11.19 -1.74 -8.75
N ASN A 26 12.28 -2.36 -9.22
CA ASN A 26 13.06 -3.29 -8.42
C ASN A 26 13.73 -2.61 -7.21
N ARG A 27 14.26 -1.39 -7.39
CA ARG A 27 14.80 -0.57 -6.30
C ARG A 27 13.73 -0.27 -5.26
N CYS A 28 12.58 0.21 -5.70
CA CYS A 28 11.44 0.49 -4.82
C CYS A 28 10.91 -0.77 -4.12
N ALA A 29 10.85 -1.91 -4.81
CA ALA A 29 10.46 -3.18 -4.22
C ALA A 29 11.39 -3.61 -3.08
N ASN A 30 12.70 -3.38 -3.20
CA ASN A 30 13.67 -3.64 -2.14
C ASN A 30 13.48 -2.70 -0.95
N ILE A 31 13.26 -1.40 -1.20
CA ILE A 31 12.98 -0.40 -0.17
C ILE A 31 11.70 -0.77 0.60
N TYR A 32 10.61 -1.11 -0.11
CA TYR A 32 9.34 -1.53 0.49
C TYR A 32 9.49 -2.79 1.37
N ARG A 33 10.34 -3.74 0.96
CA ARG A 33 10.66 -4.95 1.74
C ARG A 33 11.57 -4.69 2.95
N GLY A 34 12.08 -3.49 3.13
CA GLY A 34 12.99 -3.13 4.20
C GLY A 34 14.44 -3.59 3.98
N VAL A 35 14.85 -3.77 2.74
CA VAL A 35 16.22 -4.13 2.33
C VAL A 35 16.77 -3.16 1.28
N PRO A 36 16.76 -1.84 1.57
CA PRO A 36 17.33 -0.85 0.65
C PRO A 36 18.84 -0.99 0.52
N GLU A 37 19.40 -0.49 -0.57
CA GLU A 37 20.81 -0.61 -0.93
C GLU A 37 21.78 0.14 -0.02
N TRP A 38 21.28 1.11 0.78
CA TRP A 38 22.10 1.94 1.68
C TRP A 38 22.26 1.35 3.08
N LEU A 39 21.71 0.16 3.37
CA LEU A 39 21.95 -0.50 4.65
C LEU A 39 23.42 -0.84 4.80
N ASP A 40 23.99 -0.51 5.95
CA ASP A 40 25.39 -0.76 6.23
C ASP A 40 25.59 -1.16 7.69
N ASP A 41 25.84 -2.44 7.92
CA ASP A 41 26.11 -2.99 9.25
C ASP A 41 27.38 -2.39 9.89
N LYS A 42 28.40 -2.03 9.09
CA LYS A 42 29.65 -1.46 9.60
C LYS A 42 29.44 -0.07 10.19
N ASN A 43 28.60 0.74 9.54
CA ASN A 43 28.24 2.07 10.00
C ASN A 43 26.94 2.08 10.82
N ASN A 44 26.38 0.89 11.12
CA ASN A 44 25.15 0.71 11.89
C ASN A 44 23.96 1.49 11.30
N ILE A 45 23.86 1.56 9.95
CA ILE A 45 22.75 2.16 9.25
C ILE A 45 21.64 1.11 9.12
N LYS A 46 20.50 1.39 9.74
CA LYS A 46 19.29 0.55 9.75
C LYS A 46 18.14 1.29 9.09
N THR A 47 17.16 0.55 8.58
CA THR A 47 15.93 1.16 8.08
C THR A 47 14.81 1.08 9.10
N ILE A 48 13.98 2.13 9.17
CA ILE A 48 12.67 2.13 9.84
C ILE A 48 11.56 1.63 8.91
N ASN A 49 11.90 1.35 7.65
CA ASN A 49 10.98 0.91 6.60
C ASN A 49 9.77 1.86 6.43
N PHE A 50 10.04 3.15 6.36
CA PHE A 50 9.00 4.18 6.30
C PHE A 50 8.20 4.11 4.99
N ALA A 51 8.81 3.66 3.89
CA ALA A 51 8.13 3.44 2.61
C ALA A 51 6.94 2.49 2.75
N LYS A 52 7.09 1.37 3.50
CA LYS A 52 5.98 0.48 3.80
C LYS A 52 4.89 1.17 4.61
N SER A 53 5.26 1.98 5.59
CA SER A 53 4.32 2.71 6.44
C SER A 53 3.48 3.68 5.61
N VAL A 54 4.09 4.40 4.68
CA VAL A 54 3.39 5.33 3.77
C VAL A 54 2.44 4.60 2.82
N CYS A 55 2.88 3.49 2.21
CA CYS A 55 2.01 2.67 1.35
C CYS A 55 0.81 2.12 2.13
N SER A 56 1.03 1.61 3.34
CA SER A 56 -0.03 1.08 4.19
C SER A 56 -1.00 2.16 4.65
N GLU A 57 -0.51 3.36 4.97
CA GLU A 57 -1.35 4.51 5.35
C GLU A 57 -2.19 5.00 4.17
N THR A 58 -1.59 5.12 2.97
CA THR A 58 -2.32 5.46 1.74
C THR A 58 -3.43 4.45 1.47
N ALA A 59 -3.13 3.16 1.56
CA ALA A 59 -4.13 2.10 1.37
C ALA A 59 -5.25 2.16 2.41
N ARG A 60 -4.90 2.44 3.68
CA ARG A 60 -5.87 2.60 4.78
C ARG A 60 -6.83 3.76 4.50
N LEU A 61 -6.32 4.90 4.07
CA LEU A 61 -7.13 6.08 3.77
C LEU A 61 -7.98 5.89 2.51
N ALA A 62 -7.41 5.29 1.46
CA ALA A 62 -8.12 5.05 0.20
C ALA A 62 -9.30 4.07 0.38
N THR A 63 -9.13 3.04 1.22
CA THR A 63 -10.17 2.03 1.46
C THR A 63 -10.97 2.27 2.74
N LEU A 64 -10.90 3.48 3.31
CA LEU A 64 -11.64 3.82 4.52
C LEU A 64 -13.15 3.77 4.24
N ALA A 65 -13.84 2.89 4.95
CA ALA A 65 -15.30 2.65 4.83
C ALA A 65 -15.79 2.47 3.39
N ILE A 66 -14.97 1.81 2.55
CA ILE A 66 -15.38 1.51 1.17
C ILE A 66 -16.63 0.63 1.16
N GLY A 67 -17.67 1.07 0.46
CA GLY A 67 -18.84 0.30 0.08
C GLY A 67 -18.81 0.01 -1.42
N ILE A 68 -19.01 -1.24 -1.81
CA ILE A 68 -19.12 -1.63 -3.21
C ILE A 68 -20.45 -2.35 -3.35
N GLN A 69 -21.38 -1.77 -4.08
CA GLN A 69 -22.72 -2.29 -4.26
C GLN A 69 -22.98 -2.53 -5.75
N ILE A 70 -23.35 -3.77 -6.09
CA ILE A 70 -23.65 -4.18 -7.46
C ILE A 70 -25.13 -4.59 -7.52
N ASP A 71 -25.93 -3.74 -8.15
CA ASP A 71 -27.38 -3.90 -8.24
C ASP A 71 -27.83 -4.26 -9.65
N GLY A 72 -29.03 -4.84 -9.75
CA GLY A 72 -29.69 -5.11 -11.03
C GLY A 72 -30.33 -6.49 -11.10
N SER A 73 -29.59 -7.48 -11.60
CA SER A 73 -30.11 -8.81 -11.93
C SER A 73 -29.52 -9.93 -11.07
N ALA A 74 -29.86 -11.19 -11.35
CA ALA A 74 -29.21 -12.36 -10.77
C ALA A 74 -27.70 -12.39 -11.08
N ARG A 75 -27.26 -11.82 -12.22
CA ARG A 75 -25.86 -11.60 -12.57
C ARG A 75 -25.21 -10.64 -11.58
N ALA A 76 -25.85 -9.52 -11.27
CA ALA A 76 -25.37 -8.55 -10.29
C ALA A 76 -25.16 -9.20 -8.90
N ALA A 77 -26.12 -9.98 -8.44
CA ALA A 77 -26.01 -10.70 -7.16
C ALA A 77 -24.83 -11.71 -7.14
N TRP A 78 -24.56 -12.36 -8.27
CA TRP A 78 -23.41 -13.25 -8.39
C TRP A 78 -22.10 -12.47 -8.37
N LEU A 79 -21.99 -11.35 -9.10
CA LEU A 79 -20.82 -10.47 -9.11
C LEU A 79 -20.55 -9.90 -7.72
N GLN A 80 -21.58 -9.42 -7.01
CA GLN A 80 -21.47 -8.95 -5.63
C GLN A 80 -20.82 -10.01 -4.74
N LYS A 81 -21.30 -11.24 -4.82
CA LYS A 81 -20.73 -12.34 -4.04
C LYS A 81 -19.25 -12.62 -4.34
N GLN A 82 -18.78 -12.41 -5.60
CA GLN A 82 -17.36 -12.55 -5.90
C GLN A 82 -16.53 -11.42 -5.27
N ILE A 83 -17.01 -10.18 -5.34
CA ILE A 83 -16.34 -9.02 -4.72
C ILE A 83 -16.33 -9.14 -3.21
N ASP A 84 -17.41 -9.59 -2.58
CA ASP A 84 -17.47 -9.80 -1.12
C ASP A 84 -16.41 -10.79 -0.61
N LYS A 85 -16.09 -11.83 -1.39
CA LYS A 85 -15.04 -12.79 -1.03
C LYS A 85 -13.64 -12.14 -0.90
N VAL A 86 -13.37 -11.11 -1.67
CA VAL A 86 -12.07 -10.45 -1.76
C VAL A 86 -12.05 -9.07 -1.09
N TYR A 87 -13.15 -8.66 -0.49
CA TYR A 87 -13.32 -7.33 0.10
C TYR A 87 -12.15 -6.90 0.99
N PHE A 88 -11.72 -7.78 1.91
CA PHE A 88 -10.58 -7.49 2.80
C PHE A 88 -9.22 -7.48 2.10
N GLN A 89 -9.13 -8.01 0.88
CA GLN A 89 -7.89 -8.01 0.10
C GLN A 89 -7.70 -6.71 -0.68
N ILE A 90 -8.76 -5.94 -0.96
CA ILE A 90 -8.73 -4.69 -1.73
C ILE A 90 -7.72 -3.71 -1.13
N ARG A 91 -7.67 -3.60 0.19
CA ARG A 91 -6.67 -2.77 0.87
C ARG A 91 -5.23 -3.18 0.56
N HIS A 92 -4.96 -4.49 0.51
CA HIS A 92 -3.63 -4.98 0.16
C HIS A 92 -3.31 -4.70 -1.32
N TRP A 93 -4.30 -4.75 -2.22
CA TRP A 93 -4.11 -4.40 -3.61
C TRP A 93 -3.68 -2.94 -3.77
N VAL A 94 -4.32 -2.03 -3.04
CA VAL A 94 -3.94 -0.61 -3.03
C VAL A 94 -2.53 -0.44 -2.43
N GLU A 95 -2.20 -1.12 -1.33
CA GLU A 95 -0.86 -1.07 -0.74
C GLU A 95 0.22 -1.54 -1.72
N TYR A 96 -0.03 -2.64 -2.42
CA TYR A 96 0.89 -3.12 -3.46
C TYR A 96 0.93 -2.19 -4.68
N GLY A 97 -0.20 -1.64 -5.10
CA GLY A 97 -0.24 -0.61 -6.14
C GLY A 97 0.65 0.58 -5.79
N CYS A 98 0.56 1.09 -4.56
CA CYS A 98 1.41 2.16 -4.04
C CYS A 98 2.90 1.77 -4.03
N ALA A 99 3.22 0.52 -3.67
CA ALA A 99 4.60 0.05 -3.53
C ALA A 99 5.30 -0.23 -4.86
N TYR A 100 4.57 -0.76 -5.85
CA TYR A 100 5.09 -1.19 -7.15
C TYR A 100 4.71 -0.26 -8.30
N GLY A 101 3.88 0.77 -8.05
CA GLY A 101 3.39 1.70 -9.05
C GLY A 101 2.25 1.15 -9.92
N THR A 102 2.25 -0.15 -10.16
CA THR A 102 1.21 -0.87 -10.90
C THR A 102 1.06 -2.28 -10.34
N VAL A 103 -0.16 -2.74 -10.21
CA VAL A 103 -0.50 -4.14 -9.99
C VAL A 103 -1.64 -4.56 -10.89
N PHE A 104 -1.67 -5.84 -11.22
CA PHE A 104 -2.68 -6.43 -12.10
C PHE A 104 -3.52 -7.40 -11.28
N ILE A 105 -4.83 -7.35 -11.45
CA ILE A 105 -5.78 -8.18 -10.74
C ILE A 105 -6.56 -9.00 -11.76
N LYS A 106 -6.50 -10.31 -11.63
CA LYS A 106 -7.08 -11.20 -12.62
C LYS A 106 -7.89 -12.32 -11.96
N PRO A 107 -9.06 -12.68 -12.51
CA PRO A 107 -9.76 -13.88 -12.11
C PRO A 107 -8.91 -15.13 -12.35
N ASN A 108 -8.82 -16.01 -11.36
CA ASN A 108 -8.10 -17.27 -11.41
C ASN A 108 -8.93 -18.37 -10.72
N GLY A 109 -9.81 -19.00 -11.49
CA GLY A 109 -10.77 -19.94 -10.95
C GLY A 109 -11.78 -19.25 -10.01
N GLU A 110 -11.79 -19.65 -8.74
CA GLU A 110 -12.71 -19.10 -7.72
C GLU A 110 -12.17 -17.87 -6.98
N SER A 111 -10.94 -17.43 -7.29
CA SER A 111 -10.25 -16.32 -6.63
C SER A 111 -9.93 -15.18 -7.61
N LEU A 112 -9.53 -14.05 -7.04
CA LEU A 112 -8.89 -12.94 -7.74
C LEU A 112 -7.43 -12.89 -7.29
N ASP A 113 -6.51 -13.09 -8.22
CA ASP A 113 -5.08 -13.07 -7.95
C ASP A 113 -4.46 -11.73 -8.33
N VAL A 114 -3.48 -11.30 -7.54
CA VAL A 114 -2.71 -10.06 -7.74
C VAL A 114 -1.34 -10.40 -8.32
N PHE A 115 -0.98 -9.71 -9.38
CA PHE A 115 0.32 -9.84 -10.04
C PHE A 115 1.07 -8.52 -9.95
N THR A 116 2.32 -8.59 -9.53
CA THR A 116 3.23 -7.45 -9.52
C THR A 116 3.92 -7.30 -10.89
N PRO A 117 4.56 -6.17 -11.19
CA PRO A 117 5.35 -6.04 -12.42
C PRO A 117 6.45 -7.10 -12.60
N ALA A 118 6.87 -7.76 -11.52
CA ALA A 118 7.85 -8.86 -11.59
C ALA A 118 7.24 -10.18 -12.10
N ASP A 119 5.91 -10.33 -12.03
CA ASP A 119 5.19 -11.54 -12.43
C ASP A 119 4.45 -11.39 -13.75
N VAL A 120 4.64 -10.26 -14.44
CA VAL A 120 4.04 -10.00 -15.75
C VAL A 120 5.09 -9.60 -16.78
N MET A 121 4.74 -9.80 -18.05
CA MET A 121 5.53 -9.33 -19.19
C MET A 121 4.59 -8.64 -20.18
N ILE A 122 4.77 -7.34 -20.36
CA ILE A 122 4.04 -6.58 -21.38
C ILE A 122 4.65 -6.89 -22.74
N VAL A 123 3.80 -7.21 -23.71
CA VAL A 123 4.20 -7.58 -25.07
C VAL A 123 3.84 -6.46 -26.02
N ASP A 124 2.61 -5.97 -25.93
CA ASP A 124 2.08 -4.94 -26.82
C ASP A 124 1.24 -3.94 -26.04
N TYR A 125 1.37 -2.67 -26.39
CA TYR A 125 0.63 -1.57 -25.77
C TYR A 125 0.52 -0.39 -26.74
N ASP A 126 -0.49 0.43 -26.52
CA ASP A 126 -0.70 1.67 -27.23
C ASP A 126 -0.97 2.78 -26.23
N ASN A 127 -0.02 3.71 -26.11
CA ASN A 127 -0.04 4.74 -25.09
C ASN A 127 -0.09 4.09 -23.67
N GLN A 128 -1.18 4.22 -22.94
CA GLN A 128 -1.36 3.60 -21.61
C GLN A 128 -2.21 2.33 -21.63
N GLU A 129 -2.75 1.94 -22.78
CA GLU A 129 -3.56 0.74 -22.94
C GLU A 129 -2.69 -0.48 -23.27
N ILE A 130 -2.78 -1.53 -22.47
CA ILE A 130 -2.04 -2.76 -22.67
C ILE A 130 -2.87 -3.69 -23.56
N LYS A 131 -2.34 -4.00 -24.76
CA LYS A 131 -2.98 -4.88 -25.76
C LYS A 131 -2.51 -6.31 -25.67
N GLY A 132 -1.31 -6.53 -25.13
CA GLY A 132 -0.71 -7.86 -24.97
C GLY A 132 0.07 -7.98 -23.67
N ILE A 133 -0.26 -8.96 -22.81
CA ILE A 133 0.39 -9.19 -21.52
C ILE A 133 0.45 -10.69 -21.20
N ILE A 134 1.57 -11.13 -20.63
CA ILE A 134 1.75 -12.48 -20.12
C ILE A 134 1.81 -12.44 -18.59
N PHE A 135 0.99 -13.25 -17.95
CA PHE A 135 0.98 -13.48 -16.51
C PHE A 135 1.73 -14.77 -16.18
N LYS A 136 2.58 -14.70 -15.15
CA LYS A 136 3.26 -15.85 -14.57
C LYS A 136 2.53 -16.30 -13.31
N ASP A 137 1.84 -17.42 -13.36
CA ASP A 137 1.25 -18.10 -12.23
C ASP A 137 2.10 -19.31 -11.83
N SER A 138 2.30 -19.54 -10.53
CA SER A 138 3.17 -20.61 -10.05
C SER A 138 2.61 -21.28 -8.80
N TYR A 139 2.85 -22.57 -8.68
CA TYR A 139 2.57 -23.33 -7.47
C TYR A 139 3.63 -24.41 -7.24
N THR A 140 3.71 -24.93 -6.03
CA THR A 140 4.70 -25.93 -5.63
C THR A 140 4.01 -27.20 -5.14
N VAL A 141 4.48 -28.38 -5.61
CA VAL A 141 4.08 -29.68 -5.09
C VAL A 141 5.34 -30.46 -4.75
N GLY A 142 5.56 -30.73 -3.48
CA GLY A 142 6.76 -31.39 -2.99
C GLY A 142 8.01 -30.54 -3.30
N ARG A 143 8.89 -31.08 -4.18
CA ARG A 143 10.13 -30.40 -4.62
C ARG A 143 10.05 -29.88 -6.06
N LYS A 144 8.86 -29.85 -6.64
CA LYS A 144 8.63 -29.38 -8.01
C LYS A 144 7.90 -28.05 -8.00
N TYR A 145 8.38 -27.15 -8.82
CA TYR A 145 7.81 -25.83 -9.07
C TYR A 145 7.11 -25.88 -10.43
N TYR A 146 5.81 -25.68 -10.43
CA TYR A 146 4.99 -25.60 -11.64
C TYR A 146 4.73 -24.16 -11.97
N THR A 147 4.94 -23.76 -13.20
CA THR A 147 4.70 -22.40 -13.68
C THR A 147 3.81 -22.43 -14.89
N ARG A 148 2.80 -21.58 -14.93
CA ARG A 148 1.98 -21.32 -16.10
C ARG A 148 2.29 -19.90 -16.60
N LEU A 149 2.50 -19.79 -17.90
CA LEU A 149 2.50 -18.53 -18.62
C LEU A 149 1.17 -18.42 -19.37
N GLU A 150 0.40 -17.38 -19.03
CA GLU A 150 -0.92 -17.11 -19.59
C GLU A 150 -0.85 -15.80 -20.37
N TYR A 151 -0.93 -15.89 -21.69
CA TYR A 151 -0.81 -14.76 -22.61
C TYR A 151 -2.18 -14.27 -23.03
N HIS A 152 -2.53 -13.08 -22.61
CA HIS A 152 -3.72 -12.33 -22.98
C HIS A 152 -3.37 -11.32 -24.07
N ARG A 153 -4.16 -11.28 -25.17
CA ARG A 153 -3.90 -10.36 -26.27
C ARG A 153 -5.15 -10.02 -27.08
N PHE A 154 -5.17 -8.79 -27.58
CA PHE A 154 -6.01 -8.39 -28.70
C PHE A 154 -5.22 -8.60 -29.99
N VAL A 155 -5.80 -9.23 -31.00
CA VAL A 155 -5.14 -9.50 -32.28
C VAL A 155 -5.89 -8.74 -33.37
N GLU A 156 -5.20 -7.85 -34.10
CA GLU A 156 -5.80 -7.19 -35.25
C GLU A 156 -6.09 -8.20 -36.35
N THR A 157 -7.33 -8.26 -36.78
CA THR A 157 -7.82 -9.14 -37.83
C THR A 157 -8.74 -8.36 -38.74
N THR A 158 -8.59 -8.53 -40.06
CA THR A 158 -9.47 -7.89 -41.03
C THR A 158 -10.59 -8.85 -41.40
N ILE A 159 -11.86 -8.49 -41.09
CA ILE A 159 -13.06 -9.23 -41.49
C ILE A 159 -13.89 -8.28 -42.36
N ASP A 160 -14.24 -8.72 -43.58
CA ASP A 160 -15.02 -7.96 -44.54
C ASP A 160 -14.47 -6.54 -44.84
N GLY A 161 -13.14 -6.38 -44.79
CA GLY A 161 -12.46 -5.11 -45.01
C GLY A 161 -12.43 -4.15 -43.81
N ALA A 162 -13.00 -4.54 -42.67
CA ALA A 162 -12.94 -3.78 -41.43
C ALA A 162 -11.94 -4.41 -40.45
N ALA A 163 -11.10 -3.57 -39.81
CA ALA A 163 -10.20 -4.02 -38.75
C ALA A 163 -11.03 -4.40 -37.49
N THR A 164 -10.79 -5.59 -36.98
CA THR A 164 -11.38 -6.09 -35.74
C THR A 164 -10.27 -6.58 -34.82
N TYR A 165 -10.52 -6.53 -33.52
CA TYR A 165 -9.54 -6.89 -32.48
C TYR A 165 -10.10 -7.95 -31.55
N PRO A 166 -10.26 -9.22 -32.02
CA PRO A 166 -10.69 -10.31 -31.14
C PRO A 166 -9.67 -10.60 -30.05
N TYR A 167 -10.18 -11.05 -28.89
CA TYR A 167 -9.38 -11.35 -27.71
C TYR A 167 -9.04 -12.84 -27.64
N TYR A 168 -7.79 -13.15 -27.33
CA TYR A 168 -7.30 -14.51 -27.19
C TYR A 168 -6.55 -14.71 -25.89
N VAL A 169 -6.60 -15.94 -25.37
CA VAL A 169 -5.77 -16.39 -24.24
C VAL A 169 -5.02 -17.64 -24.64
N SER A 170 -3.73 -17.67 -24.38
CA SER A 170 -2.87 -18.83 -24.65
C SER A 170 -2.14 -19.24 -23.37
N ASN A 171 -2.08 -20.53 -23.08
CA ASN A 171 -1.49 -21.09 -21.87
C ASN A 171 -0.32 -22.02 -22.21
N ARG A 172 0.79 -21.90 -21.47
CA ARG A 172 1.93 -22.81 -21.51
C ARG A 172 2.33 -23.18 -20.10
N ALA A 173 2.58 -24.45 -19.85
CA ALA A 173 2.95 -24.94 -18.52
C ALA A 173 4.38 -25.49 -18.50
N TYR A 174 5.04 -25.32 -17.37
CA TYR A 174 6.43 -25.72 -17.15
C TYR A 174 6.58 -26.37 -15.78
N VAL A 175 7.61 -27.21 -15.65
CA VAL A 175 8.00 -27.80 -14.36
C VAL A 175 9.50 -27.66 -14.14
N SER A 176 9.87 -27.20 -12.96
CA SER A 176 11.27 -27.04 -12.53
C SER A 176 11.53 -27.72 -11.20
N LYS A 177 12.80 -28.03 -10.93
CA LYS A 177 13.31 -28.45 -9.61
C LYS A 177 13.88 -27.27 -8.80
N SER A 178 13.99 -26.07 -9.41
CA SER A 178 14.52 -24.87 -8.80
C SER A 178 13.55 -23.69 -8.93
N PRO A 179 13.35 -22.88 -7.90
CA PRO A 179 12.53 -21.68 -7.98
C PRO A 179 13.12 -20.58 -8.88
N GLN A 180 14.42 -20.66 -9.20
CA GLN A 180 15.13 -19.71 -10.07
C GLN A 180 15.09 -20.09 -11.55
N SER A 181 14.38 -21.15 -11.92
CA SER A 181 14.25 -21.60 -13.32
C SER A 181 12.80 -21.89 -13.64
N ILE A 182 12.37 -21.56 -14.86
CA ILE A 182 11.03 -21.94 -15.31
C ILE A 182 10.95 -23.46 -15.60
N GLY A 183 12.08 -24.09 -15.99
CA GLY A 183 12.20 -25.52 -16.24
C GLY A 183 11.71 -25.96 -17.61
N ASP A 184 11.32 -27.24 -17.69
CA ASP A 184 10.90 -27.89 -18.94
C ASP A 184 9.41 -27.69 -19.21
N LYS A 185 9.04 -27.51 -20.46
CA LYS A 185 7.65 -27.41 -20.91
C LYS A 185 6.93 -28.76 -20.74
N ILE A 186 5.72 -28.70 -20.19
CA ILE A 186 4.86 -29.88 -19.96
C ILE A 186 3.44 -29.62 -20.46
N ASP A 187 2.67 -30.70 -20.62
CA ASP A 187 1.25 -30.57 -20.95
C ASP A 187 0.45 -30.00 -19.76
N LEU A 188 -0.48 -29.10 -20.03
CA LEU A 188 -1.41 -28.55 -19.05
C LEU A 188 -2.15 -29.65 -18.27
N LYS A 189 -2.48 -30.77 -18.94
CA LYS A 189 -3.15 -31.93 -18.32
C LYS A 189 -2.39 -32.56 -17.15
N GLN A 190 -1.07 -32.27 -17.03
CA GLN A 190 -0.22 -32.76 -15.94
C GLN A 190 -0.15 -31.81 -14.75
N THR A 191 -0.96 -30.74 -14.78
CA THR A 191 -0.93 -29.64 -13.80
C THR A 191 -2.31 -29.39 -13.20
N LYS A 192 -2.39 -28.51 -12.20
CA LYS A 192 -3.68 -28.02 -11.66
C LYS A 192 -4.54 -27.27 -12.71
N TRP A 193 -3.96 -26.95 -13.86
CA TRP A 193 -4.61 -26.22 -14.97
C TRP A 193 -5.07 -27.14 -16.10
N ALA A 194 -5.33 -28.40 -15.80
CA ALA A 194 -5.67 -29.43 -16.78
C ALA A 194 -6.94 -29.13 -17.61
N ASP A 195 -7.86 -28.35 -17.03
CA ASP A 195 -9.12 -27.96 -17.66
C ASP A 195 -9.00 -26.75 -18.60
N LEU A 196 -7.82 -26.08 -18.63
CA LEU A 196 -7.59 -24.93 -19.49
C LEU A 196 -7.12 -25.35 -20.89
N MET A 197 -7.54 -24.58 -21.89
CA MET A 197 -7.08 -24.75 -23.26
C MET A 197 -5.66 -24.16 -23.42
N ALA A 198 -4.82 -24.82 -24.21
CA ALA A 198 -3.51 -24.29 -24.56
C ALA A 198 -3.62 -22.99 -25.39
N ASP A 199 -4.57 -22.97 -26.33
CA ASP A 199 -4.92 -21.77 -27.10
C ASP A 199 -6.44 -21.72 -27.23
N THR A 200 -7.04 -20.61 -26.80
CA THR A 200 -8.50 -20.42 -26.89
C THR A 200 -8.92 -20.00 -28.30
N PRO A 201 -10.15 -20.30 -28.72
CA PRO A 201 -10.77 -19.57 -29.83
C PRO A 201 -10.93 -18.10 -29.44
N PRO A 202 -11.32 -17.21 -30.39
CA PRO A 202 -11.67 -15.84 -30.06
C PRO A 202 -12.69 -15.79 -28.94
N ILE A 203 -12.40 -15.06 -27.89
CA ILE A 203 -13.33 -14.88 -26.76
C ILE A 203 -14.27 -13.74 -27.12
N LEU A 204 -15.57 -14.02 -27.06
CA LEU A 204 -16.64 -13.07 -27.38
C LEU A 204 -17.58 -12.90 -26.19
N LYS A 205 -18.34 -11.82 -26.19
CA LYS A 205 -19.46 -11.62 -25.25
C LYS A 205 -20.57 -12.64 -25.50
N ALA A 206 -21.47 -12.80 -24.56
CA ALA A 206 -22.65 -13.70 -24.70
C ALA A 206 -23.51 -13.42 -25.95
N ASN A 207 -23.56 -12.17 -26.39
CA ASN A 207 -24.28 -11.76 -27.62
C ASN A 207 -23.46 -11.97 -28.91
N GLY A 208 -22.27 -12.56 -28.84
CA GLY A 208 -21.39 -12.79 -29.98
C GLY A 208 -20.55 -11.57 -30.41
N GLU A 209 -20.65 -10.46 -29.74
CA GLU A 209 -19.81 -9.28 -29.98
C GLU A 209 -18.41 -9.46 -29.42
N LYS A 210 -17.45 -8.68 -29.94
CA LYS A 210 -16.10 -8.57 -29.41
C LYS A 210 -16.09 -8.03 -27.98
N LEU A 211 -15.05 -8.35 -27.23
CA LEU A 211 -14.81 -7.76 -25.92
C LEU A 211 -14.46 -6.27 -26.04
N ASP A 212 -14.93 -5.45 -25.10
CA ASP A 212 -14.60 -4.02 -25.03
C ASP A 212 -13.37 -3.77 -24.17
N GLY A 213 -13.00 -4.72 -23.32
CA GLY A 213 -11.87 -4.60 -22.39
C GLY A 213 -11.14 -5.91 -22.18
N ALA A 214 -10.01 -5.84 -21.50
CA ALA A 214 -9.20 -6.99 -21.14
C ALA A 214 -9.87 -7.81 -20.01
N LEU A 215 -9.45 -9.06 -19.84
CA LEU A 215 -9.96 -9.95 -18.78
C LEU A 215 -9.12 -9.86 -17.49
N TYR A 216 -8.68 -8.66 -17.16
CA TYR A 216 -7.96 -8.32 -15.92
C TYR A 216 -8.11 -6.82 -15.64
N GLY A 217 -7.97 -6.43 -14.38
CA GLY A 217 -7.94 -5.04 -13.97
C GLY A 217 -6.51 -4.56 -13.74
N VAL A 218 -6.28 -3.27 -13.96
CA VAL A 218 -4.98 -2.60 -13.79
C VAL A 218 -5.09 -1.48 -12.78
N LEU A 219 -4.52 -1.66 -11.60
CA LEU A 219 -4.42 -0.62 -10.60
C LEU A 219 -3.08 0.11 -10.75
N ARG A 220 -3.13 1.34 -11.23
CA ARG A 220 -1.97 2.25 -11.35
C ARG A 220 -2.06 3.37 -10.33
N THR A 221 -0.90 3.84 -9.90
CA THR A 221 -0.79 5.07 -9.11
C THR A 221 -1.22 6.29 -9.93
N PRO A 222 -1.81 7.31 -9.31
CA PRO A 222 -2.30 8.49 -10.02
C PRO A 222 -1.19 9.44 -10.51
N GLN A 223 0.04 9.28 -10.01
CA GLN A 223 1.15 10.16 -10.35
C GLN A 223 1.58 10.01 -11.81
N ALA A 224 1.95 11.12 -12.44
CA ALA A 224 2.52 11.09 -13.78
C ALA A 224 3.89 10.37 -13.76
N ASN A 225 4.15 9.55 -14.77
CA ASN A 225 5.43 8.90 -14.92
C ASN A 225 6.43 9.88 -15.59
N ASN A 226 7.41 10.35 -14.83
CA ASN A 226 8.46 11.26 -15.27
C ASN A 226 9.77 10.54 -15.63
N VAL A 227 9.82 9.22 -15.48
CA VAL A 227 10.99 8.39 -15.83
C VAL A 227 10.88 7.89 -17.26
N ASP A 228 9.72 7.37 -17.62
CA ASP A 228 9.41 6.93 -18.98
C ASP A 228 7.94 7.18 -19.28
N ILE A 229 7.67 8.27 -19.99
CA ILE A 229 6.30 8.70 -20.34
C ILE A 229 5.61 7.77 -21.35
N SER A 230 6.37 6.93 -22.06
CA SER A 230 5.86 6.03 -23.09
C SER A 230 5.33 4.71 -22.51
N THR A 231 5.73 4.37 -21.26
CA THR A 231 5.34 3.09 -20.64
C THR A 231 3.91 3.13 -20.10
N PRO A 232 3.17 2.01 -20.16
CA PRO A 232 1.89 1.88 -19.51
C PRO A 232 1.99 1.60 -17.99
N LEU A 233 3.21 1.60 -17.40
CA LEU A 233 3.43 1.38 -15.97
C LEU A 233 3.39 2.71 -15.20
N GLY A 234 2.79 2.67 -14.00
CA GLY A 234 2.80 3.77 -13.04
C GLY A 234 4.05 3.77 -12.17
N LEU A 235 4.32 4.89 -11.51
CA LEU A 235 5.41 5.03 -10.54
C LEU A 235 5.01 4.57 -9.14
N PRO A 236 5.87 3.88 -8.38
CA PRO A 236 5.71 3.74 -6.93
C PRO A 236 5.53 5.12 -6.28
N ILE A 237 4.59 5.27 -5.33
CA ILE A 237 4.23 6.59 -4.79
C ILE A 237 5.40 7.32 -4.12
N PHE A 238 6.42 6.59 -3.65
CA PHE A 238 7.62 7.15 -3.00
C PHE A 238 8.85 7.18 -3.94
N ALA A 239 8.69 6.91 -5.24
CA ALA A 239 9.81 6.86 -6.18
C ALA A 239 10.60 8.19 -6.23
N GLU A 240 9.92 9.33 -6.14
CA GLU A 240 10.55 10.65 -6.12
C GLU A 240 11.15 11.04 -4.75
N ALA A 241 10.86 10.26 -3.70
CA ALA A 241 11.30 10.52 -2.33
C ALA A 241 12.35 9.51 -1.82
N ILE A 242 13.03 8.79 -2.71
CA ILE A 242 14.01 7.76 -2.33
C ILE A 242 15.18 8.34 -1.55
N GLU A 243 15.68 9.51 -1.94
CA GLU A 243 16.80 10.15 -1.23
C GLU A 243 16.39 10.63 0.17
N GLU A 244 15.16 11.15 0.34
CA GLU A 244 14.61 11.50 1.65
C GLU A 244 14.41 10.27 2.54
N LEU A 245 14.01 9.12 1.98
CA LEU A 245 13.93 7.85 2.72
C LEU A 245 15.31 7.41 3.23
N LYS A 246 16.34 7.54 2.40
CA LYS A 246 17.72 7.26 2.78
C LYS A 246 18.20 8.20 3.90
N ASP A 247 17.96 9.50 3.75
CA ASP A 247 18.35 10.48 4.75
C ASP A 247 17.61 10.25 6.08
N LEU A 248 16.34 9.85 6.02
CA LEU A 248 15.55 9.48 7.20
C LEU A 248 16.15 8.28 7.93
N ASP A 249 16.52 7.20 7.22
CA ASP A 249 17.16 6.02 7.80
C ASP A 249 18.53 6.37 8.44
N ILE A 250 19.30 7.23 7.80
CA ILE A 250 20.58 7.74 8.34
C ILE A 250 20.35 8.57 9.61
N ALA A 251 19.40 9.51 9.57
CA ALA A 251 19.07 10.38 10.72
C ALA A 251 18.58 9.55 11.92
N TYR A 252 17.69 8.58 11.67
CA TYR A 252 17.19 7.64 12.67
C TYR A 252 18.34 6.81 13.29
N SER A 253 19.22 6.25 12.46
CA SER A 253 20.33 5.43 12.90
C SER A 253 21.34 6.23 13.74
N ARG A 254 21.60 7.49 13.35
CA ARG A 254 22.46 8.41 14.12
C ARG A 254 21.84 8.78 15.47
N ASN A 255 20.51 9.01 15.51
CA ASN A 255 19.83 9.28 16.77
C ASN A 255 19.91 8.09 17.73
N ALA A 256 19.67 6.87 17.24
CA ALA A 256 19.81 5.65 18.03
C ALA A 256 21.26 5.45 18.53
N LYS A 257 22.25 5.74 17.69
CA LYS A 257 23.68 5.65 18.07
C LYS A 257 24.03 6.67 19.16
N GLU A 258 23.57 7.92 19.06
CA GLU A 258 23.83 8.92 20.09
C GLU A 258 23.26 8.52 21.45
N ILE A 259 22.06 7.95 21.49
CA ILE A 259 21.45 7.44 22.72
C ILE A 259 22.34 6.33 23.33
N LEU A 260 22.92 5.46 22.48
CA LEU A 260 23.84 4.42 22.94
C LEU A 260 25.19 5.00 23.40
N ASP A 261 25.70 6.01 22.71
CA ASP A 261 27.00 6.63 22.99
C ASP A 261 26.93 7.65 24.15
N SER A 262 25.73 8.10 24.54
CA SER A 262 25.49 9.11 25.59
C SER A 262 25.63 8.54 27.02
N LYS A 263 26.26 7.40 27.15
CA LYS A 263 26.54 6.83 28.47
C LYS A 263 27.47 7.76 29.26
N ARG A 264 27.12 7.94 30.55
CA ARG A 264 28.00 8.61 31.51
C ARG A 264 29.38 7.97 31.46
N THR A 265 30.40 8.76 31.15
CA THR A 265 31.77 8.31 31.07
C THR A 265 32.61 8.95 32.17
N VAL A 266 33.32 8.15 32.94
CA VAL A 266 34.25 8.64 33.92
C VAL A 266 35.66 8.42 33.39
N LEU A 267 36.45 9.47 33.35
CA LEU A 267 37.88 9.42 33.12
C LEU A 267 38.58 9.45 34.50
N ALA A 268 39.23 8.38 34.86
CA ALA A 268 39.90 8.30 36.16
C ALA A 268 41.37 7.86 35.96
N ASP A 269 42.23 8.38 36.81
CA ASP A 269 43.63 7.90 36.92
C ASP A 269 43.61 6.45 37.45
N ASP A 270 44.44 5.58 36.94
CA ASP A 270 44.56 4.20 37.38
C ASP A 270 44.93 4.06 38.86
N ARG A 271 45.60 5.06 39.43
CA ARG A 271 45.87 5.15 40.86
C ARG A 271 44.60 5.21 41.71
N LEU A 272 43.55 5.87 41.23
CA LEU A 272 42.25 5.93 41.91
C LEU A 272 41.48 4.59 41.89
N LEU A 273 41.79 3.77 40.89
CA LEU A 273 41.11 2.48 40.67
C LEU A 273 41.87 1.32 41.37
N MET A 274 43.02 1.60 42.02
CA MET A 274 43.84 0.58 42.68
C MET A 274 43.81 0.64 44.19
N PRO A 275 43.86 -0.51 44.88
CA PRO A 275 44.08 -0.52 46.30
C PRO A 275 45.43 0.02 46.62
N SER A 276 45.53 0.75 47.72
CA SER A 276 46.81 1.22 48.26
C SER A 276 47.79 0.04 48.39
N GLY A 277 48.90 0.11 47.64
CA GLY A 277 50.00 -0.88 47.72
C GLY A 277 50.04 -1.96 46.60
N SER A 278 49.18 -1.93 45.61
CA SER A 278 49.28 -2.88 44.47
C SER A 278 50.02 -2.26 43.29
N PRO A 279 51.00 -2.96 42.69
CA PRO A 279 51.71 -2.42 41.51
C PRO A 279 50.78 -2.40 40.29
N VAL A 280 50.80 -1.29 39.56
CA VAL A 280 49.98 -1.03 38.34
C VAL A 280 50.13 -2.11 37.29
N SER A 281 51.30 -2.77 37.20
CA SER A 281 51.60 -3.80 36.21
C SER A 281 50.90 -5.15 36.41
N ALA A 282 50.18 -5.33 37.50
CA ALA A 282 49.63 -6.63 37.89
C ALA A 282 48.13 -6.85 37.53
N MET A 283 47.39 -5.81 37.06
CA MET A 283 45.96 -5.95 36.74
C MET A 283 45.71 -6.08 35.25
N THR A 284 45.02 -7.11 34.88
CA THR A 284 44.48 -7.26 33.50
C THR A 284 43.32 -6.28 33.27
N PRO A 285 43.06 -5.82 32.03
CA PRO A 285 41.93 -4.97 31.72
C PRO A 285 40.60 -5.54 32.23
N ARG A 286 40.42 -6.84 32.22
CA ARG A 286 39.23 -7.54 32.71
C ARG A 286 39.10 -7.48 34.23
N ALA A 287 40.19 -7.48 34.98
CA ALA A 287 40.16 -7.33 36.44
C ALA A 287 39.83 -5.89 36.85
N MET A 288 40.25 -4.88 36.05
CA MET A 288 39.84 -3.49 36.22
C MET A 288 38.34 -3.30 35.97
N GLU A 289 37.81 -3.89 34.92
CA GLU A 289 36.40 -3.82 34.56
C GLU A 289 35.49 -4.43 35.64
N HIS A 290 35.87 -5.59 36.20
CA HIS A 290 35.21 -6.23 37.33
C HIS A 290 35.18 -5.36 38.59
N ARG A 291 36.29 -4.69 38.86
CA ARG A 291 36.42 -3.85 40.03
C ARG A 291 35.65 -2.54 39.95
N CYS A 292 35.55 -1.93 38.76
CA CYS A 292 34.70 -0.78 38.54
C CYS A 292 33.22 -1.10 38.84
N LEU A 293 32.75 -2.32 38.49
CA LEU A 293 31.42 -2.81 38.82
C LEU A 293 31.22 -3.00 40.33
N GLU A 294 32.20 -3.55 41.06
CA GLU A 294 32.14 -3.75 42.51
C GLU A 294 32.15 -2.43 43.32
N MET A 295 32.80 -1.38 42.79
CA MET A 295 32.85 -0.06 43.44
C MET A 295 31.68 0.86 43.10
N SER A 296 30.64 0.38 42.43
CA SER A 296 29.49 1.19 41.96
C SER A 296 29.89 2.37 41.07
N LEU A 297 31.01 2.24 40.35
CA LEU A 297 31.43 3.21 39.33
C LEU A 297 30.54 3.10 38.09
N PRO A 298 30.42 4.17 37.29
CA PRO A 298 29.66 4.15 36.05
C PRO A 298 30.11 3.00 35.11
N ASP A 299 29.20 2.47 34.32
CA ASP A 299 29.39 1.32 33.40
C ASP A 299 30.54 1.53 32.41
N TYR A 300 31.09 2.75 32.25
CA TYR A 300 32.14 3.05 31.34
C TYR A 300 33.21 3.92 31.98
N VAL A 301 34.37 3.32 32.25
CA VAL A 301 35.57 4.01 32.80
C VAL A 301 36.72 3.90 31.81
N LYS A 302 37.25 5.05 31.39
CA LYS A 302 38.52 5.10 30.62
C LYS A 302 39.64 5.42 31.56
N ASN A 303 40.65 4.56 31.55
CA ASN A 303 41.90 4.82 32.22
C ASN A 303 42.70 5.87 31.45
N VAL A 304 43.11 6.92 32.14
CA VAL A 304 43.95 8.01 31.61
C VAL A 304 45.26 8.01 32.40
N PHE A 305 46.36 7.81 31.71
CA PHE A 305 47.69 7.92 32.30
C PHE A 305 47.96 9.42 32.55
N GLY A 306 47.95 9.81 33.82
CA GLY A 306 48.29 11.16 34.22
C GLY A 306 49.79 11.40 34.01
N GLN A 307 50.14 12.52 33.39
CA GLN A 307 51.55 12.95 33.24
C GLN A 307 52.05 13.77 34.44
N ASP A 308 51.15 14.17 35.35
CA ASP A 308 51.49 15.00 36.50
C ASP A 308 51.14 14.28 37.83
N GLU A 309 51.78 14.72 38.92
CA GLU A 309 51.64 14.11 40.25
C GLU A 309 50.25 14.20 40.90
N LYS A 310 49.28 14.79 40.22
CA LYS A 310 47.89 14.95 40.72
C LYS A 310 46.98 13.86 40.18
N GLU A 311 46.20 13.29 41.05
CA GLU A 311 45.11 12.36 40.71
C GLU A 311 44.12 13.04 39.77
N PHE A 312 43.81 12.41 38.62
CA PHE A 312 42.87 12.90 37.64
C PHE A 312 41.54 12.15 37.74
N TYR A 313 40.47 12.90 37.93
CA TYR A 313 39.10 12.41 37.86
C TYR A 313 38.26 13.42 37.10
N GLN A 314 37.60 12.97 36.03
CA GLN A 314 36.70 13.77 35.25
C GLN A 314 35.47 12.96 34.85
N GLU A 315 34.30 13.46 35.17
CA GLU A 315 33.03 12.91 34.76
C GLU A 315 32.52 13.66 33.52
N ILE A 316 32.23 12.91 32.47
CA ILE A 316 31.65 13.41 31.22
C ILE A 316 30.23 12.90 31.16
N ASN A 317 29.29 13.84 31.29
CA ASN A 317 27.84 13.59 31.09
C ASN A 317 27.45 14.22 29.75
N PRO A 318 27.35 13.46 28.64
CA PRO A 318 26.93 14.01 27.37
C PRO A 318 25.50 14.52 27.46
N ILE A 319 25.28 15.71 26.93
CA ILE A 319 23.92 16.28 26.78
C ILE A 319 23.33 15.69 25.49
N LEU A 320 22.17 15.08 25.58
CA LEU A 320 21.42 14.60 24.43
C LEU A 320 20.80 15.79 23.68
N ASN A 321 21.06 15.92 22.39
CA ASN A 321 20.46 16.93 21.53
C ASN A 321 19.17 16.41 20.87
N THR A 322 18.32 15.76 21.66
CA THR A 322 17.11 15.05 21.17
C THR A 322 16.17 15.98 20.43
N ASP A 323 15.90 17.16 20.94
CA ASP A 323 14.95 18.11 20.32
C ASP A 323 15.43 18.60 18.96
N THR A 324 16.72 18.95 18.86
CA THR A 324 17.32 19.36 17.57
C THR A 324 17.28 18.24 16.54
N ARG A 325 17.48 17.00 16.96
CA ARG A 325 17.42 15.83 16.07
C ARG A 325 16.01 15.50 15.65
N ILE A 326 15.04 15.56 16.56
CA ILE A 326 13.62 15.38 16.23
C ILE A 326 13.18 16.46 15.24
N SER A 327 13.58 17.71 15.44
CA SER A 327 13.30 18.80 14.50
C SER A 327 13.89 18.51 13.10
N GLY A 328 15.12 18.00 13.02
CA GLY A 328 15.74 17.58 11.76
C GLY A 328 15.00 16.41 11.09
N ILE A 329 14.60 15.40 11.86
CA ILE A 329 13.81 14.26 11.35
C ILE A 329 12.45 14.74 10.86
N ASN A 330 11.77 15.63 11.59
CA ASN A 330 10.49 16.21 11.18
C ASN A 330 10.59 16.99 9.86
N ALA A 331 11.70 17.72 9.64
CA ALA A 331 11.93 18.41 8.37
C ALA A 331 12.03 17.43 7.20
N ILE A 332 12.76 16.31 7.38
CA ILE A 332 12.86 15.24 6.37
C ILE A 332 11.48 14.61 6.12
N LEU A 333 10.73 14.27 7.18
CA LEU A 333 9.39 13.68 7.08
C LEU A 333 8.40 14.60 6.37
N SER A 334 8.46 15.92 6.63
CA SER A 334 7.60 16.92 5.97
C SER A 334 7.90 16.98 4.47
N GLN A 335 9.19 17.00 4.09
CA GLN A 335 9.60 17.02 2.68
C GLN A 335 9.22 15.72 1.96
N LEU A 336 9.43 14.58 2.61
CA LEU A 336 9.05 13.27 2.11
C LEU A 336 7.53 13.19 1.91
N GLY A 337 6.73 13.56 2.91
CA GLY A 337 5.27 13.61 2.81
C GLY A 337 4.81 14.50 1.66
N TYR A 338 5.39 15.69 1.51
CA TYR A 338 5.08 16.62 0.44
C TYR A 338 5.35 16.01 -0.97
N LYS A 339 6.47 15.34 -1.17
CA LYS A 339 6.80 14.68 -2.45
C LYS A 339 5.83 13.56 -2.82
N ILE A 340 5.35 12.82 -1.83
CA ILE A 340 4.40 11.71 -2.05
C ILE A 340 2.99 12.20 -2.36
N GLY A 341 2.58 13.37 -1.84
CA GLY A 341 1.25 13.92 -2.02
C GLY A 341 0.49 14.18 -0.72
N PHE A 342 1.12 13.93 0.44
CA PHE A 342 0.54 14.26 1.74
C PHE A 342 0.71 15.74 2.07
N SER A 343 -0.15 16.22 2.94
CA SER A 343 -0.07 17.57 3.49
C SER A 343 1.18 17.72 4.35
N ASN A 344 1.70 18.96 4.44
CA ASN A 344 2.84 19.23 5.28
C ASN A 344 2.53 18.92 6.74
N GLY A 345 3.47 18.30 7.44
CA GLY A 345 3.27 17.93 8.83
C GLY A 345 2.47 16.64 9.10
N TYR A 346 1.96 15.95 8.08
CA TYR A 346 1.15 14.74 8.28
C TYR A 346 1.90 13.62 9.04
N PHE A 347 3.20 13.47 8.81
CA PHE A 347 4.04 12.41 9.39
C PHE A 347 4.98 12.90 10.51
N VAL A 348 4.83 14.11 11.01
CA VAL A 348 5.74 14.67 12.03
C VAL A 348 5.51 14.09 13.43
N PHE A 349 6.58 14.03 14.23
CA PHE A 349 6.54 13.62 15.63
C PHE A 349 6.41 14.83 16.56
N ASN A 350 5.59 14.72 17.61
CA ASN A 350 5.53 15.64 18.74
C ASN A 350 5.21 17.11 18.41
N GLU A 351 4.54 17.43 17.33
CA GLU A 351 3.93 18.74 17.18
C GLU A 351 2.65 18.77 18.01
N SER A 352 2.69 19.50 19.13
CA SER A 352 1.46 19.87 19.84
C SER A 352 0.66 20.78 18.91
N SER A 353 -0.31 20.21 18.21
CA SER A 353 -1.29 21.03 17.49
C SER A 353 -2.00 21.90 18.51
N GLY A 354 -1.78 23.22 18.45
CA GLY A 354 -2.63 24.17 19.16
C GLY A 354 -4.10 23.92 18.80
N ILE A 355 -5.03 24.48 19.53
CA ILE A 355 -6.46 24.34 19.24
C ILE A 355 -6.70 24.90 17.82
N GLN A 356 -6.79 24.02 16.86
CA GLN A 356 -7.10 24.35 15.46
C GLN A 356 -8.63 24.30 15.27
N THR A 357 -9.16 25.21 14.46
CA THR A 357 -10.57 25.11 14.05
C THR A 357 -10.71 23.99 13.01
N ALA A 358 -11.86 23.31 13.01
CA ALA A 358 -12.12 22.24 12.04
C ALA A 358 -11.90 22.68 10.58
N THR A 359 -12.28 23.91 10.23
CA THR A 359 -12.04 24.50 8.90
C THR A 359 -10.55 24.72 8.63
N GLY A 360 -9.75 25.03 9.66
CA GLY A 360 -8.29 25.14 9.53
C GLY A 360 -7.65 23.79 9.23
N VAL A 361 -8.07 22.74 9.91
CA VAL A 361 -7.61 21.36 9.70
C VAL A 361 -7.99 20.86 8.29
N GLU A 362 -9.22 21.13 7.83
CA GLU A 362 -9.67 20.80 6.49
C GLU A 362 -8.81 21.47 5.41
N ALA A 363 -8.54 22.77 5.55
CA ALA A 363 -7.70 23.51 4.61
C ALA A 363 -6.25 23.01 4.61
N GLU A 364 -5.70 22.69 5.79
CA GLU A 364 -4.34 22.17 5.92
C GLU A 364 -4.19 20.77 5.31
N GLN A 365 -5.22 19.91 5.44
CA GLN A 365 -5.18 18.54 4.94
C GLN A 365 -5.72 18.35 3.51
N GLN A 366 -6.12 19.42 2.83
CA GLN A 366 -6.72 19.37 1.51
C GLN A 366 -5.87 18.59 0.49
N ARG A 367 -4.54 18.70 0.55
CA ARG A 367 -3.62 17.99 -0.34
C ARG A 367 -3.69 16.47 -0.14
N THR A 368 -3.68 16.01 1.12
CA THR A 368 -3.84 14.57 1.45
C THR A 368 -5.18 14.05 0.94
N VAL A 369 -6.24 14.81 1.14
CA VAL A 369 -7.59 14.44 0.68
C VAL A 369 -7.63 14.28 -0.84
N GLN A 370 -7.03 15.23 -1.56
CA GLN A 370 -6.99 15.16 -3.03
C GLN A 370 -6.17 13.95 -3.51
N PHE A 371 -4.99 13.73 -2.95
CA PHE A 371 -4.15 12.58 -3.28
C PHE A 371 -4.90 11.24 -3.04
N VAL A 372 -5.57 11.11 -1.90
CA VAL A 372 -6.34 9.90 -1.60
C VAL A 372 -7.53 9.73 -2.54
N LYS A 373 -8.20 10.82 -2.95
CA LYS A 373 -9.26 10.77 -3.97
C LYS A 373 -8.73 10.28 -5.31
N ASP A 374 -7.58 10.80 -5.75
CA ASP A 374 -6.96 10.36 -7.01
C ASP A 374 -6.62 8.85 -6.97
N VAL A 375 -6.20 8.32 -5.79
CA VAL A 375 -5.99 6.87 -5.61
C VAL A 375 -7.30 6.10 -5.65
N ARG A 376 -8.39 6.63 -5.06
CA ARG A 376 -9.73 6.04 -5.10
C ARG A 376 -10.26 5.94 -6.52
N ASP A 377 -10.12 6.99 -7.32
CA ASP A 377 -10.55 7.01 -8.73
C ASP A 377 -9.82 5.92 -9.55
N LYS A 378 -8.53 5.69 -9.26
CA LYS A 378 -7.79 4.58 -9.89
C LYS A 378 -8.23 3.21 -9.40
N LEU A 379 -8.60 3.09 -8.14
CA LEU A 379 -9.16 1.86 -7.58
C LEU A 379 -10.52 1.53 -8.18
N GLU A 380 -11.43 2.51 -8.32
CA GLU A 380 -12.72 2.35 -8.98
C GLU A 380 -12.54 1.83 -10.41
N SER A 381 -11.69 2.50 -11.21
CA SER A 381 -11.40 2.08 -12.58
C SER A 381 -10.89 0.64 -12.66
N CYS A 382 -9.99 0.24 -11.75
CA CYS A 382 -9.48 -1.12 -11.69
C CYS A 382 -10.57 -2.14 -11.30
N LEU A 383 -11.45 -1.79 -10.34
CA LEU A 383 -12.54 -2.66 -9.91
C LEU A 383 -13.57 -2.83 -11.02
N ASP A 384 -13.89 -1.79 -11.80
CA ASP A 384 -14.76 -1.88 -12.98
C ASP A 384 -14.20 -2.86 -14.00
N GLU A 385 -12.90 -2.79 -14.29
CA GLU A 385 -12.22 -3.74 -15.17
C GLU A 385 -12.27 -5.18 -14.64
N VAL A 386 -12.09 -5.38 -13.33
CA VAL A 386 -12.18 -6.70 -12.68
C VAL A 386 -13.60 -7.24 -12.73
N ILE A 387 -14.61 -6.41 -12.45
CA ILE A 387 -16.02 -6.79 -12.50
C ILE A 387 -16.43 -7.13 -13.94
N TYR A 388 -15.95 -6.35 -14.92
CA TYR A 388 -16.14 -6.66 -16.34
C TYR A 388 -15.52 -8.03 -16.70
N ALA A 389 -14.29 -8.31 -16.28
CA ALA A 389 -13.65 -9.61 -16.49
C ALA A 389 -14.46 -10.75 -15.87
N LEU A 390 -14.93 -10.59 -14.63
CA LEU A 390 -15.78 -11.58 -13.96
C LEU A 390 -17.09 -11.79 -14.70
N ASN A 391 -17.72 -10.74 -15.24
CA ASN A 391 -18.94 -10.84 -16.03
C ASN A 391 -18.72 -11.67 -17.29
N VAL A 392 -17.62 -11.47 -18.03
CA VAL A 392 -17.27 -12.26 -19.21
C VAL A 392 -16.97 -13.72 -18.81
N TYR A 393 -16.27 -13.96 -17.71
CA TYR A 393 -16.04 -15.33 -17.21
C TYR A 393 -17.35 -16.03 -16.84
N ALA A 394 -18.30 -15.31 -16.27
CA ALA A 394 -19.60 -15.88 -15.95
C ALA A 394 -20.39 -16.30 -17.21
N ASP A 395 -20.21 -15.61 -18.33
CA ASP A 395 -20.76 -16.03 -19.63
C ASP A 395 -20.04 -17.25 -20.19
N LEU A 396 -18.71 -17.24 -20.19
CA LEU A 396 -17.88 -18.33 -20.75
C LEU A 396 -18.12 -19.68 -20.06
N TYR A 397 -18.29 -19.65 -18.74
CA TYR A 397 -18.42 -20.86 -17.92
C TYR A 397 -19.86 -21.11 -17.43
N GLY A 398 -20.84 -20.28 -17.85
CA GLY A 398 -22.24 -20.45 -17.45
C GLY A 398 -22.46 -20.35 -15.94
N LEU A 399 -21.71 -19.49 -15.24
CA LEU A 399 -21.68 -19.42 -13.76
C LEU A 399 -22.90 -18.66 -13.19
N ALA A 400 -23.50 -17.78 -13.98
CA ALA A 400 -24.70 -17.03 -13.63
C ALA A 400 -25.48 -16.63 -14.89
N PRO A 401 -26.80 -16.40 -14.80
CA PRO A 401 -27.62 -15.95 -15.95
C PRO A 401 -27.12 -14.60 -16.49
N VAL A 402 -27.25 -14.38 -17.80
CA VAL A 402 -26.97 -13.09 -18.42
C VAL A 402 -27.95 -12.04 -17.88
N GLY A 403 -27.46 -10.87 -17.51
CA GLY A 403 -28.30 -9.79 -16.98
C GLY A 403 -27.53 -8.49 -16.80
N ALA A 404 -28.27 -7.38 -16.77
CA ALA A 404 -27.69 -6.07 -16.53
C ALA A 404 -27.21 -5.94 -15.06
N TYR A 405 -26.17 -5.14 -14.86
CA TYR A 405 -25.66 -4.77 -13.55
C TYR A 405 -25.19 -3.32 -13.56
N GLU A 406 -25.26 -2.69 -12.40
CA GLU A 406 -24.77 -1.35 -12.14
C GLU A 406 -23.90 -1.39 -10.89
N VAL A 407 -22.74 -0.76 -10.93
CA VAL A 407 -21.80 -0.72 -9.81
C VAL A 407 -21.83 0.65 -9.19
N ASN A 408 -22.02 0.69 -7.88
CA ASN A 408 -22.01 1.92 -7.09
C ASN A 408 -20.91 1.82 -6.03
N TYR A 409 -20.06 2.85 -5.96
CA TYR A 409 -18.99 2.97 -4.97
C TYR A 409 -19.35 4.03 -3.94
N ASP A 410 -19.18 3.70 -2.68
CA ASP A 410 -19.28 4.65 -1.56
C ASP A 410 -17.98 4.59 -0.76
N PHE A 411 -17.32 5.74 -0.63
CA PHE A 411 -16.10 5.87 0.16
C PHE A 411 -16.39 6.76 1.35
N GLY A 412 -15.98 6.30 2.52
CA GLY A 412 -16.04 7.11 3.74
C GLY A 412 -15.29 8.42 3.59
N ASP A 413 -15.78 9.47 4.24
CA ASP A 413 -15.12 10.77 4.28
C ASP A 413 -13.77 10.65 4.99
N ILE A 414 -12.68 11.11 4.36
CA ILE A 414 -11.31 11.04 4.87
C ILE A 414 -11.14 11.95 6.10
N LEU A 415 -11.82 13.08 6.11
CA LEU A 415 -11.80 14.09 7.17
C LEU A 415 -13.11 14.13 7.96
N TYR A 416 -13.80 13.00 8.09
CA TYR A 416 -15.08 12.94 8.77
C TYR A 416 -14.96 13.41 10.22
N VAL A 417 -15.34 14.66 10.46
CA VAL A 417 -15.57 15.22 11.79
C VAL A 417 -17.06 15.10 12.07
N ARG A 418 -17.44 14.01 12.76
CA ARG A 418 -18.85 13.69 13.10
C ARG A 418 -19.61 14.88 13.70
N GLU A 419 -18.91 15.70 14.47
CA GLU A 419 -19.49 16.89 15.12
C GLU A 419 -19.87 17.98 14.11
N ASN A 420 -19.05 18.22 13.08
CA ASN A 420 -19.35 19.22 12.04
C ASN A 420 -20.52 18.79 11.17
N ASP A 421 -20.58 17.50 10.82
CA ASP A 421 -21.69 16.96 10.06
C ASP A 421 -23.00 16.99 10.88
N ARG A 422 -22.92 16.63 12.18
CA ARG A 422 -24.05 16.78 13.13
C ARG A 422 -24.54 18.23 13.20
N ALA A 423 -23.64 19.19 13.32
CA ALA A 423 -23.99 20.62 13.39
C ALA A 423 -24.65 21.11 12.09
N ARG A 424 -24.12 20.72 10.93
CA ARG A 424 -24.69 21.05 9.60
C ARG A 424 -26.08 20.43 9.42
N TRP A 425 -26.24 19.16 9.74
CA TRP A 425 -27.51 18.48 9.69
C TRP A 425 -28.53 19.08 10.64
N TRP A 426 -28.10 19.46 11.85
CA TRP A 426 -28.95 20.14 12.80
C TRP A 426 -29.42 21.50 12.28
N GLN A 427 -28.58 22.24 11.55
CA GLN A 427 -29.00 23.46 10.85
C GLN A 427 -30.06 23.17 9.77
N TYR A 428 -29.93 22.07 9.01
CA TYR A 428 -30.96 21.70 8.03
C TYR A 428 -32.28 21.36 8.69
N VAL A 429 -32.25 20.68 9.83
CA VAL A 429 -33.45 20.39 10.63
C VAL A 429 -34.09 21.68 11.15
N THR A 430 -33.31 22.58 11.77
CA THR A 430 -33.81 23.84 12.34
C THR A 430 -34.29 24.82 11.29
N THR A 431 -33.76 24.74 10.06
CA THR A 431 -34.23 25.53 8.90
C THR A 431 -35.39 24.87 8.12
N GLY A 432 -35.87 23.74 8.57
CA GLY A 432 -36.99 23.02 7.96
C GLY A 432 -36.68 22.36 6.60
N LYS A 433 -35.40 22.26 6.21
CA LYS A 433 -34.99 21.65 4.95
C LYS A 433 -34.99 20.13 4.99
N VAL A 434 -34.84 19.54 6.18
CA VAL A 434 -34.79 18.09 6.40
C VAL A 434 -35.66 17.76 7.62
N PRO A 435 -36.48 16.71 7.59
CA PRO A 435 -37.23 16.26 8.75
C PRO A 435 -36.32 15.85 9.92
N ALA A 436 -36.70 16.20 11.15
CA ALA A 436 -35.89 15.92 12.34
C ALA A 436 -35.62 14.43 12.55
N TRP A 437 -36.53 13.54 12.22
CA TRP A 437 -36.34 12.11 12.39
C TRP A 437 -35.14 11.55 11.58
N MET A 438 -34.81 12.14 10.42
CA MET A 438 -33.67 11.74 9.62
C MET A 438 -32.33 11.98 10.34
N TYR A 439 -32.26 13.02 11.18
CA TYR A 439 -31.09 13.28 12.00
C TYR A 439 -30.85 12.15 13.01
N PHE A 440 -31.89 11.69 13.67
CA PHE A 440 -31.81 10.62 14.67
C PHE A 440 -31.47 9.26 14.03
N VAL A 441 -32.00 8.96 12.86
CA VAL A 441 -31.61 7.77 12.10
C VAL A 441 -30.13 7.82 11.74
N LYS A 442 -29.65 8.94 11.20
CA LYS A 442 -28.28 9.07 10.69
C LYS A 442 -27.23 9.11 11.80
N PHE A 443 -27.49 9.83 12.90
CA PHE A 443 -26.46 10.12 13.92
C PHE A 443 -26.62 9.34 15.22
N GLU A 444 -27.82 8.92 15.55
CA GLU A 444 -28.10 8.16 16.79
C GLU A 444 -28.33 6.66 16.52
N GLY A 445 -28.38 6.25 15.24
CA GLY A 445 -28.55 4.85 14.86
C GLY A 445 -29.93 4.28 15.16
N MET A 446 -30.94 5.13 15.29
CA MET A 446 -32.32 4.71 15.51
C MET A 446 -32.91 4.14 14.22
N THR A 447 -33.87 3.23 14.34
CA THR A 447 -34.71 2.82 13.21
C THR A 447 -35.61 3.98 12.78
N GLU A 448 -36.06 3.96 11.53
CA GLU A 448 -36.93 5.01 10.98
C GLU A 448 -38.24 5.16 11.79
N ASP A 449 -38.81 4.05 12.22
CA ASP A 449 -40.02 4.03 13.01
C ASP A 449 -39.82 4.60 14.42
N GLU A 450 -38.75 4.25 15.11
CA GLU A 450 -38.40 4.79 16.42
C GLU A 450 -38.13 6.30 16.35
N ALA A 451 -37.36 6.76 15.35
CA ALA A 451 -37.05 8.16 15.16
C ALA A 451 -38.28 9.00 14.85
N LYS A 452 -39.21 8.49 14.03
CA LYS A 452 -40.50 9.14 13.75
C LYS A 452 -41.40 9.20 14.97
N ALA A 453 -41.47 8.13 15.77
CA ALA A 453 -42.24 8.10 17.01
C ALA A 453 -41.71 9.14 18.01
N MET A 454 -40.37 9.18 18.20
CA MET A 454 -39.72 10.13 19.10
C MET A 454 -39.95 11.59 18.71
N VAL A 455 -39.87 11.91 17.40
CA VAL A 455 -40.11 13.27 16.91
C VAL A 455 -41.59 13.66 17.07
N LYS A 456 -42.53 12.71 16.92
CA LYS A 456 -43.94 12.94 17.11
C LYS A 456 -44.30 13.20 18.59
N GLU A 457 -43.72 12.45 19.51
CA GLU A 457 -43.88 12.65 20.95
C GLU A 457 -43.29 13.98 21.44
N ALA A 458 -42.24 14.45 20.76
CA ALA A 458 -41.55 15.71 21.12
C ALA A 458 -42.29 16.99 20.58
N GLN A 459 -43.28 16.84 19.70
CA GLN A 459 -44.12 17.95 19.25
C GLN A 459 -45.11 18.30 20.36
N PRO A 460 -45.10 19.54 20.87
CA PRO A 460 -46.14 19.96 21.84
C PRO A 460 -47.50 19.86 21.18
N ASP A 461 -48.47 19.29 21.90
CA ASP A 461 -49.89 19.31 21.48
C ASP A 461 -50.25 20.73 21.07
N GLU A 462 -50.71 20.92 19.81
CA GLU A 462 -51.25 22.22 19.40
C GLU A 462 -52.38 22.58 20.36
N PRO A 463 -52.36 23.74 21.00
CA PRO A 463 -53.49 24.13 21.82
C PRO A 463 -54.69 24.26 20.90
N THR A 464 -55.69 23.42 21.13
CA THR A 464 -57.01 23.53 20.49
C THR A 464 -57.61 24.87 20.84
N LEU A 465 -57.54 25.83 19.93
CA LEU A 465 -57.99 27.23 20.11
C LEU A 465 -59.49 27.42 20.02
N PHE A 466 -60.27 26.34 19.91
CA PHE A 466 -61.76 26.39 19.92
C PHE A 466 -62.27 25.24 20.77
N GLY A 467 -62.64 25.59 22.02
CA GLY A 467 -63.57 24.85 22.81
C GLY A 467 -64.95 25.00 22.14
N GLU A 468 -65.55 23.91 21.66
CA GLU A 468 -66.98 23.87 21.43
C GLU A 468 -67.67 23.86 22.79
N GLU A 469 -68.38 24.99 23.11
CA GLU A 469 -69.37 25.04 24.17
C GLU A 469 -70.62 24.26 23.72
N GLU A 470 -71.02 23.27 24.50
CA GLU A 470 -72.39 22.95 24.76
C GLU A 470 -72.77 23.20 26.21
#